data_aef5654e28114532b9d4c4fb814edf7c
#
_entry.id   aef5654e28114532b9d4c4fb814edf7c
#
_cell.length_a   1.000
_cell.length_b   1.000
_cell.length_c   1.000
_cell.angle_alpha   90.00
_cell.angle_beta   90.00
_cell.angle_gamma   90.00
#
_symmetry.space_group_name_H-M   'P 1'
#
loop_
_entity.id
_entity.type
_entity.pdbx_description
1 polymer ?
#
loop_
_entity_poly.entity_id
_entity_poly.type
_entity_poly.pdbx_seq_one_letter_code
_entity_poly.pdbx_strand_id
1 'polypeptide(L)'
;MTRDLLVDPDALREQVRGKYREVAVDPGASFHFHTGRGLAARLGYEAAVAGALPDQAVESFAGVGNPFSLRRLTPGERVVDVGSGAGFDSFIAAGQVGPGGHVVGVDMTPEMLAKSRQTAAALGLAHVQFRHGLAESLPVDDCWADVVISNGVINLCADKHAVFAEIFRVLRPGGRLQFADIANGRPVPDGALRDIDLWTA
;
A
#
# COMPACT_ATOMS: atom_id res chain seq x y z
N MET A 1 -15.62 3.58 23.51
CA MET A 1 -14.56 4.46 24.04
C MET A 1 -13.90 5.12 22.83
N THR A 2 -14.16 6.39 22.60
CA THR A 2 -13.44 7.19 21.59
C THR A 2 -11.99 7.31 22.08
N ARG A 3 -11.04 6.79 21.31
CA ARG A 3 -9.61 7.00 21.61
C ARG A 3 -9.26 8.45 21.32
N ASP A 4 -8.57 9.12 22.24
CA ASP A 4 -7.93 10.41 21.95
C ASP A 4 -6.81 10.16 20.92
N LEU A 5 -7.11 10.48 19.67
CA LEU A 5 -6.11 10.47 18.61
C LEU A 5 -5.21 11.71 18.76
N LEU A 6 -3.92 11.53 18.54
CA LEU A 6 -2.93 12.61 18.73
C LEU A 6 -3.01 13.69 17.66
N VAL A 7 -3.56 13.36 16.50
CA VAL A 7 -3.80 14.27 15.36
C VAL A 7 -5.21 14.12 14.85
N ASP A 8 -5.73 15.14 14.17
CA ASP A 8 -6.99 15.07 13.44
C ASP A 8 -6.83 14.09 12.25
N PRO A 9 -7.60 12.98 12.21
CA PRO A 9 -7.46 11.99 11.16
C PRO A 9 -7.76 12.51 9.75
N ASP A 10 -8.72 13.42 9.62
CA ASP A 10 -9.13 13.95 8.33
C ASP A 10 -8.09 14.94 7.80
N ALA A 11 -7.51 15.78 8.66
CA ALA A 11 -6.42 16.67 8.31
C ALA A 11 -5.17 15.88 7.87
N LEU A 12 -4.81 14.81 8.62
CA LEU A 12 -3.68 13.95 8.26
C LEU A 12 -3.92 13.24 6.91
N ARG A 13 -5.11 12.66 6.71
CA ARG A 13 -5.46 12.01 5.43
C ARG A 13 -5.35 12.95 4.25
N GLU A 14 -5.84 14.20 4.41
CA GLU A 14 -5.77 15.19 3.33
C GLU A 14 -4.32 15.53 2.97
N GLN A 15 -3.46 15.71 3.96
CA GLN A 15 -2.06 15.99 3.74
C GLN A 15 -1.33 14.80 3.08
N VAL A 16 -1.53 13.58 3.58
CA VAL A 16 -0.99 12.36 2.98
C VAL A 16 -1.49 12.20 1.54
N ARG A 17 -2.81 12.36 1.31
CA ARG A 17 -3.40 12.28 -0.02
C ARG A 17 -2.81 13.32 -0.99
N GLY A 18 -2.65 14.56 -0.53
CA GLY A 18 -2.00 15.63 -1.30
C GLY A 18 -0.60 15.25 -1.74
N LYS A 19 0.20 14.71 -0.83
CA LYS A 19 1.57 14.26 -1.09
C LYS A 19 1.63 13.15 -2.14
N TYR A 20 0.82 12.10 -1.98
CA TYR A 20 0.80 10.98 -2.93
C TYR A 20 0.14 11.34 -4.27
N ARG A 21 -0.75 12.35 -4.29
CA ARG A 21 -1.21 12.95 -5.54
C ARG A 21 -0.06 13.58 -6.32
N GLU A 22 0.82 14.34 -5.65
CA GLU A 22 2.02 14.91 -6.28
C GLU A 22 2.91 13.81 -6.87
N VAL A 23 3.16 12.74 -6.11
CA VAL A 23 3.93 11.57 -6.60
C VAL A 23 3.26 10.90 -7.80
N ALA A 24 1.93 10.83 -7.82
CA ALA A 24 1.21 10.26 -8.95
C ALA A 24 1.31 11.12 -10.22
N VAL A 25 1.23 12.44 -10.07
CA VAL A 25 1.19 13.39 -11.21
C VAL A 25 2.59 13.66 -11.76
N ASP A 26 3.59 13.82 -10.89
CA ASP A 26 4.97 14.08 -11.26
C ASP A 26 5.94 13.19 -10.46
N PRO A 27 6.07 11.91 -10.80
CA PRO A 27 6.95 10.97 -10.08
C PRO A 27 8.44 11.31 -10.22
N GLY A 28 8.81 12.19 -11.16
CA GLY A 28 10.16 12.70 -11.36
C GLY A 28 10.51 13.92 -10.51
N ALA A 29 9.55 14.49 -9.79
CA ALA A 29 9.80 15.62 -8.89
C ALA A 29 10.75 15.23 -7.74
N SER A 30 11.33 16.24 -7.10
CA SER A 30 12.18 16.04 -5.95
C SER A 30 11.35 15.83 -4.69
N PHE A 31 11.31 14.61 -4.20
CA PHE A 31 10.73 14.26 -2.90
C PHE A 31 11.85 14.02 -1.87
N HIS A 32 11.53 14.12 -0.58
CA HIS A 32 12.46 13.77 0.50
C HIS A 32 12.62 12.26 0.68
N PHE A 33 11.86 11.45 -0.06
CA PHE A 33 11.98 10.00 -0.16
C PHE A 33 12.26 9.55 -1.60
N HIS A 34 12.76 8.36 -1.73
CA HIS A 34 13.04 7.77 -3.05
C HIS A 34 11.78 7.14 -3.65
N THR A 35 11.73 7.12 -4.99
CA THR A 35 10.64 6.51 -5.74
C THR A 35 11.16 5.61 -6.86
N GLY A 36 10.30 4.79 -7.42
CA GLY A 36 10.50 4.09 -8.67
C GLY A 36 11.46 2.90 -8.64
N ARG A 37 11.99 2.55 -9.79
CA ARG A 37 12.84 1.34 -10.00
C ARG A 37 14.09 1.33 -9.13
N GLY A 38 14.72 2.49 -8.93
CA GLY A 38 15.91 2.58 -8.10
C GLY A 38 15.63 2.24 -6.64
N LEU A 39 14.48 2.65 -6.13
CA LEU A 39 14.01 2.28 -4.79
C LEU A 39 13.69 0.78 -4.72
N ALA A 40 12.92 0.24 -5.68
CA ALA A 40 12.58 -1.18 -5.72
C ALA A 40 13.84 -2.07 -5.68
N ALA A 41 14.88 -1.71 -6.44
CA ALA A 41 16.16 -2.44 -6.41
C ALA A 41 16.83 -2.39 -5.02
N ARG A 42 16.83 -1.23 -4.35
CA ARG A 42 17.38 -1.07 -2.99
C ARG A 42 16.63 -1.90 -1.95
N LEU A 43 15.31 -2.06 -2.13
CA LEU A 43 14.45 -2.84 -1.24
C LEU A 43 14.45 -4.34 -1.54
N GLY A 44 15.30 -4.80 -2.49
CA GLY A 44 15.49 -6.22 -2.78
C GLY A 44 14.40 -6.85 -3.64
N TYR A 45 13.68 -6.06 -4.43
CA TYR A 45 12.81 -6.62 -5.47
C TYR A 45 13.65 -7.20 -6.62
N GLU A 46 13.24 -8.35 -7.11
CA GLU A 46 13.93 -9.01 -8.24
C GLU A 46 13.88 -8.10 -9.48
N ALA A 47 15.05 -7.79 -10.04
CA ALA A 47 15.17 -6.88 -11.18
C ALA A 47 14.35 -7.35 -12.40
N ALA A 48 14.28 -8.65 -12.64
CA ALA A 48 13.47 -9.23 -13.72
C ALA A 48 11.97 -8.98 -13.50
N VAL A 49 11.49 -9.10 -12.26
CA VAL A 49 10.07 -8.89 -11.92
C VAL A 49 9.70 -7.41 -12.02
N ALA A 50 10.48 -6.54 -11.38
CA ALA A 50 10.25 -5.09 -11.46
C ALA A 50 10.46 -4.57 -12.91
N GLY A 51 11.41 -5.15 -13.66
CA GLY A 51 11.70 -4.79 -15.05
C GLY A 51 10.61 -5.17 -16.03
N ALA A 52 9.81 -6.19 -15.74
CA ALA A 52 8.72 -6.64 -16.59
C ALA A 52 7.46 -5.73 -16.47
N LEU A 53 7.37 -4.90 -15.43
CA LEU A 53 6.24 -3.99 -15.23
C LEU A 53 6.43 -2.69 -16.02
N PRO A 54 5.35 -2.11 -16.57
CA PRO A 54 5.38 -0.80 -17.23
C PRO A 54 5.87 0.30 -16.27
N ASP A 55 6.52 1.34 -16.82
CA ASP A 55 7.01 2.47 -16.03
C ASP A 55 5.91 3.10 -15.18
N GLN A 56 4.72 3.27 -15.74
CA GLN A 56 3.54 3.82 -15.05
C GLN A 56 3.19 3.09 -13.74
N ALA A 57 3.46 1.78 -13.64
CA ALA A 57 3.26 1.02 -12.41
C ALA A 57 4.37 1.21 -11.39
N VAL A 58 5.59 1.53 -11.84
CA VAL A 58 6.79 1.51 -11.01
C VAL A 58 7.24 2.90 -10.60
N GLU A 59 7.12 3.90 -11.47
CA GLU A 59 7.66 5.26 -11.27
C GLU A 59 7.18 5.94 -9.98
N SER A 60 5.92 5.69 -9.59
CA SER A 60 5.29 6.22 -8.37
C SER A 60 5.45 5.30 -7.14
N PHE A 61 6.21 4.22 -7.24
CA PHE A 61 6.45 3.32 -6.10
C PHE A 61 7.29 4.02 -5.03
N ALA A 62 6.78 4.07 -3.81
CA ALA A 62 7.39 4.75 -2.66
C ALA A 62 7.33 3.88 -1.39
N GLY A 63 7.45 2.56 -1.52
CA GLY A 63 7.47 1.64 -0.39
C GLY A 63 8.72 1.76 0.48
N VAL A 64 8.67 1.12 1.65
CA VAL A 64 9.75 1.15 2.64
C VAL A 64 10.41 -0.23 2.85
N GLY A 65 9.90 -1.25 2.18
CA GLY A 65 10.42 -2.61 2.22
C GLY A 65 9.87 -3.48 1.11
N ASN A 66 10.04 -4.79 1.24
CA ASN A 66 9.53 -5.78 0.30
C ASN A 66 8.72 -6.84 1.05
N PRO A 67 7.37 -6.74 1.06
CA PRO A 67 6.52 -7.70 1.77
C PRO A 67 6.70 -9.16 1.30
N PHE A 68 7.11 -9.37 0.04
CA PHE A 68 7.31 -10.70 -0.54
C PHE A 68 8.59 -11.38 -0.05
N SER A 69 9.53 -10.64 0.56
CA SER A 69 10.73 -11.20 1.19
C SER A 69 10.39 -12.04 2.44
N LEU A 70 9.25 -11.77 3.09
CA LEU A 70 8.78 -12.52 4.24
C LEU A 70 8.30 -13.93 3.83
N ARG A 71 7.53 -14.00 2.75
CA ARG A 71 7.03 -15.24 2.16
C ARG A 71 6.48 -14.96 0.76
N ARG A 72 6.80 -15.82 -0.22
CA ARG A 72 6.16 -15.78 -1.54
C ARG A 72 4.66 -16.12 -1.41
N LEU A 73 3.86 -15.52 -2.28
CA LEU A 73 2.44 -15.86 -2.40
C LEU A 73 2.30 -17.21 -3.12
N THR A 74 1.22 -17.90 -2.80
CA THR A 74 0.89 -19.20 -3.41
C THR A 74 -0.09 -19.01 -4.57
N PRO A 75 0.06 -19.71 -5.69
CA PRO A 75 -0.93 -19.68 -6.77
C PRO A 75 -2.35 -19.94 -6.25
N GLY A 76 -3.29 -19.11 -6.70
CA GLY A 76 -4.70 -19.20 -6.30
C GLY A 76 -5.07 -18.40 -5.03
N GLU A 77 -4.14 -17.80 -4.32
CA GLU A 77 -4.45 -16.98 -3.15
C GLU A 77 -5.21 -15.70 -3.52
N ARG A 78 -6.10 -15.26 -2.62
CA ARG A 78 -6.79 -13.98 -2.65
C ARG A 78 -6.02 -12.98 -1.79
N VAL A 79 -5.58 -11.90 -2.41
CA VAL A 79 -4.70 -10.89 -1.80
C VAL A 79 -5.40 -9.54 -1.70
N VAL A 80 -5.27 -8.88 -0.56
CA VAL A 80 -5.61 -7.46 -0.40
C VAL A 80 -4.31 -6.69 -0.23
N ASP A 81 -4.12 -5.65 -1.05
CA ASP A 81 -2.99 -4.72 -0.97
C ASP A 81 -3.48 -3.38 -0.42
N VAL A 82 -3.11 -3.08 0.83
CA VAL A 82 -3.54 -1.88 1.56
C VAL A 82 -2.57 -0.74 1.27
N GLY A 83 -3.11 0.35 0.69
CA GLY A 83 -2.32 1.48 0.19
C GLY A 83 -1.58 1.11 -1.09
N SER A 84 -2.31 0.54 -2.05
CA SER A 84 -1.74 -0.05 -3.27
C SER A 84 -1.05 0.94 -4.22
N GLY A 85 -1.28 2.25 -4.03
CA GLY A 85 -0.73 3.28 -4.90
C GLY A 85 -1.02 3.02 -6.38
N ALA A 86 -0.01 3.19 -7.23
CA ALA A 86 -0.08 2.90 -8.66
C ALA A 86 -0.04 1.39 -9.00
N GLY A 87 -0.08 0.51 -7.98
CA GLY A 87 -0.27 -0.93 -8.14
C GLY A 87 1.01 -1.76 -8.21
N PHE A 88 2.18 -1.22 -7.91
CA PHE A 88 3.45 -1.95 -8.04
C PHE A 88 3.42 -3.31 -7.32
N ASP A 89 3.14 -3.33 -6.01
CA ASP A 89 3.07 -4.57 -5.22
C ASP A 89 1.86 -5.43 -5.63
N SER A 90 0.73 -4.82 -5.98
CA SER A 90 -0.44 -5.53 -6.51
C SER A 90 -0.13 -6.32 -7.78
N PHE A 91 0.65 -5.76 -8.73
CA PHE A 91 1.02 -6.47 -9.96
C PHE A 91 2.02 -7.59 -9.71
N ILE A 92 2.95 -7.40 -8.78
CA ILE A 92 3.84 -8.49 -8.35
C ILE A 92 3.03 -9.61 -7.69
N ALA A 93 2.08 -9.26 -6.82
CA ALA A 93 1.15 -10.22 -6.22
C ALA A 93 0.37 -10.98 -7.29
N ALA A 94 -0.17 -10.28 -8.29
CA ALA A 94 -0.91 -10.88 -9.40
C ALA A 94 -0.08 -11.91 -10.18
N GLY A 95 1.18 -11.59 -10.45
CA GLY A 95 2.12 -12.52 -11.09
C GLY A 95 2.38 -13.78 -10.26
N GLN A 96 2.43 -13.66 -8.92
CA GLN A 96 2.66 -14.80 -8.03
C GLN A 96 1.41 -15.68 -7.86
N VAL A 97 0.21 -15.07 -7.67
CA VAL A 97 -1.02 -15.85 -7.46
C VAL A 97 -1.58 -16.42 -8.76
N GLY A 98 -1.21 -15.84 -9.91
CA GLY A 98 -1.66 -16.26 -11.23
C GLY A 98 -3.16 -16.07 -11.47
N PRO A 99 -3.68 -16.50 -12.65
CA PRO A 99 -5.06 -16.24 -13.06
C PRO A 99 -6.13 -16.97 -12.22
N GLY A 100 -5.74 -17.95 -11.42
CA GLY A 100 -6.63 -18.62 -10.46
C GLY A 100 -6.75 -17.91 -9.12
N GLY A 101 -5.89 -16.91 -8.85
CA GLY A 101 -5.94 -16.07 -7.68
C GLY A 101 -6.68 -14.76 -7.94
N HIS A 102 -6.75 -13.89 -6.92
CA HIS A 102 -7.35 -12.56 -7.04
C HIS A 102 -6.55 -11.55 -6.24
N VAL A 103 -6.43 -10.33 -6.77
CA VAL A 103 -5.79 -9.22 -6.06
C VAL A 103 -6.74 -8.03 -6.01
N VAL A 104 -6.94 -7.49 -4.83
CA VAL A 104 -7.69 -6.25 -4.59
C VAL A 104 -6.74 -5.22 -3.99
N GLY A 105 -6.32 -4.24 -4.79
CA GLY A 105 -5.61 -3.07 -4.31
C GLY A 105 -6.58 -2.02 -3.79
N VAL A 106 -6.30 -1.47 -2.62
CA VAL A 106 -7.10 -0.40 -2.00
C VAL A 106 -6.22 0.82 -1.79
N ASP A 107 -6.66 1.96 -2.30
CA ASP A 107 -5.97 3.24 -2.11
C ASP A 107 -6.98 4.39 -1.95
N MET A 108 -6.59 5.45 -1.24
CA MET A 108 -7.44 6.63 -1.05
C MET A 108 -7.20 7.73 -2.08
N THR A 109 -6.15 7.61 -2.91
CA THR A 109 -5.71 8.63 -3.87
C THR A 109 -6.27 8.32 -5.26
N PRO A 110 -7.22 9.14 -5.79
CA PRO A 110 -7.84 8.87 -7.09
C PRO A 110 -6.84 8.79 -8.25
N GLU A 111 -5.80 9.64 -8.23
CA GLU A 111 -4.77 9.68 -9.26
C GLU A 111 -3.93 8.39 -9.29
N MET A 112 -3.60 7.83 -8.12
CA MET A 112 -2.95 6.53 -8.02
C MET A 112 -3.83 5.41 -8.58
N LEU A 113 -5.11 5.39 -8.20
CA LEU A 113 -6.08 4.42 -8.69
C LEU A 113 -6.32 4.53 -10.21
N ALA A 114 -6.27 5.73 -10.78
CA ALA A 114 -6.37 5.90 -12.22
C ALA A 114 -5.20 5.21 -12.94
N LYS A 115 -3.96 5.42 -12.47
CA LYS A 115 -2.76 4.75 -13.00
C LYS A 115 -2.85 3.22 -12.88
N SER A 116 -3.18 2.73 -11.69
CA SER A 116 -3.24 1.28 -11.43
C SER A 116 -4.31 0.59 -12.28
N ARG A 117 -5.50 1.18 -12.42
CA ARG A 117 -6.58 0.65 -13.27
C ARG A 117 -6.22 0.65 -14.75
N GLN A 118 -5.60 1.73 -15.24
CA GLN A 118 -5.14 1.81 -16.62
C GLN A 118 -4.07 0.75 -16.91
N THR A 119 -3.13 0.56 -15.99
CA THR A 119 -2.09 -0.46 -16.12
C THR A 119 -2.66 -1.88 -16.08
N ALA A 120 -3.60 -2.18 -15.17
CA ALA A 120 -4.26 -3.49 -15.10
C ALA A 120 -4.98 -3.81 -16.41
N ALA A 121 -5.70 -2.84 -16.98
CA ALA A 121 -6.38 -2.99 -18.27
C ALA A 121 -5.38 -3.23 -19.41
N ALA A 122 -4.29 -2.47 -19.47
CA ALA A 122 -3.26 -2.62 -20.50
C ALA A 122 -2.54 -3.98 -20.44
N LEU A 123 -2.37 -4.54 -19.22
CA LEU A 123 -1.78 -5.86 -19.00
C LEU A 123 -2.79 -7.01 -19.13
N GLY A 124 -4.08 -6.73 -19.33
CA GLY A 124 -5.13 -7.74 -19.43
C GLY A 124 -5.36 -8.55 -18.14
N LEU A 125 -5.08 -7.98 -16.97
CA LEU A 125 -5.15 -8.65 -15.68
C LEU A 125 -6.58 -8.64 -15.12
N ALA A 126 -7.45 -9.52 -15.63
CA ALA A 126 -8.85 -9.60 -15.22
C ALA A 126 -9.07 -10.00 -13.74
N HIS A 127 -8.06 -10.60 -13.11
CA HIS A 127 -8.09 -11.03 -11.70
C HIS A 127 -7.54 -9.97 -10.72
N VAL A 128 -7.25 -8.74 -11.22
CA VAL A 128 -6.79 -7.61 -10.41
C VAL A 128 -7.81 -6.50 -10.41
N GLN A 129 -8.19 -6.01 -9.25
CA GLN A 129 -9.12 -4.91 -9.08
C GLN A 129 -8.52 -3.84 -8.19
N PHE A 130 -8.82 -2.56 -8.49
CA PHE A 130 -8.42 -1.43 -7.65
C PHE A 130 -9.65 -0.68 -7.16
N ARG A 131 -9.77 -0.56 -5.84
CA ARG A 131 -10.92 0.05 -5.16
C ARG A 131 -10.49 1.29 -4.40
N HIS A 132 -11.33 2.33 -4.44
CA HIS A 132 -11.16 3.48 -3.57
C HIS A 132 -11.59 3.11 -2.15
N GLY A 133 -10.75 3.38 -1.17
CA GLY A 133 -11.04 3.11 0.25
C GLY A 133 -9.94 3.59 1.17
N LEU A 134 -10.23 3.56 2.46
CA LEU A 134 -9.29 3.87 3.54
C LEU A 134 -8.75 2.58 4.15
N ALA A 135 -7.54 2.62 4.69
CA ALA A 135 -6.97 1.49 5.41
C ALA A 135 -7.78 1.12 6.66
N GLU A 136 -8.44 2.13 7.28
CA GLU A 136 -9.32 1.98 8.44
C GLU A 136 -10.74 1.50 8.09
N SER A 137 -11.07 1.37 6.78
CA SER A 137 -12.38 0.92 6.30
C SER A 137 -12.22 0.31 4.91
N LEU A 138 -11.79 -0.93 4.85
CA LEU A 138 -11.47 -1.63 3.60
C LEU A 138 -12.76 -2.05 2.88
N PRO A 139 -12.93 -1.70 1.59
CA PRO A 139 -14.08 -2.09 0.78
C PRO A 139 -13.95 -3.55 0.30
N VAL A 140 -13.75 -4.46 1.25
CA VAL A 140 -13.56 -5.90 1.06
C VAL A 140 -14.39 -6.65 2.09
N ASP A 141 -14.98 -7.77 1.69
CA ASP A 141 -15.84 -8.60 2.54
C ASP A 141 -15.04 -9.24 3.70
N ASP A 142 -15.76 -9.57 4.78
CA ASP A 142 -15.21 -10.30 5.91
C ASP A 142 -14.63 -11.65 5.47
N CYS A 143 -13.50 -12.04 6.04
CA CYS A 143 -12.86 -13.34 5.79
C CYS A 143 -12.60 -13.64 4.30
N TRP A 144 -12.47 -12.62 3.46
CA TRP A 144 -12.24 -12.80 2.02
C TRP A 144 -10.78 -13.14 1.69
N ALA A 145 -9.82 -12.52 2.35
CA ALA A 145 -8.42 -12.56 1.97
C ALA A 145 -7.68 -13.77 2.57
N ASP A 146 -6.86 -14.42 1.78
CA ASP A 146 -5.83 -15.37 2.23
C ASP A 146 -4.62 -14.62 2.78
N VAL A 147 -4.29 -13.49 2.13
CA VAL A 147 -3.15 -12.64 2.48
C VAL A 147 -3.53 -11.18 2.39
N VAL A 148 -3.10 -10.41 3.37
CA VAL A 148 -3.05 -8.94 3.27
C VAL A 148 -1.59 -8.53 3.15
N ILE A 149 -1.28 -7.66 2.18
CA ILE A 149 0.03 -7.00 2.06
C ILE A 149 -0.12 -5.50 2.29
N SER A 150 0.94 -4.86 2.77
CA SER A 150 1.02 -3.39 2.90
C SER A 150 2.47 -2.94 2.91
N ASN A 151 2.75 -1.74 2.39
CA ASN A 151 4.12 -1.25 2.26
C ASN A 151 4.22 0.27 2.47
N GLY A 152 4.60 0.68 3.69
CA GLY A 152 4.79 2.09 4.05
C GLY A 152 3.49 2.88 4.18
N VAL A 153 2.43 2.28 4.74
CA VAL A 153 1.08 2.87 4.80
C VAL A 153 0.59 3.05 6.23
N ILE A 154 0.77 2.03 7.07
CA ILE A 154 0.16 1.98 8.41
C ILE A 154 0.74 3.08 9.32
N ASN A 155 2.02 3.41 9.16
CA ASN A 155 2.65 4.52 9.87
C ASN A 155 1.96 5.87 9.62
N LEU A 156 1.37 6.05 8.43
CA LEU A 156 0.68 7.29 8.01
C LEU A 156 -0.78 7.36 8.45
N CYS A 157 -1.32 6.30 9.05
CA CYS A 157 -2.70 6.28 9.54
C CYS A 157 -2.78 6.79 10.98
N ALA A 158 -3.75 7.67 11.28
CA ALA A 158 -3.95 8.21 12.64
C ALA A 158 -4.41 7.12 13.61
N ASP A 159 -5.34 6.26 13.21
CA ASP A 159 -5.84 5.13 14.01
C ASP A 159 -5.32 3.78 13.48
N LYS A 160 -4.12 3.44 13.90
CA LYS A 160 -3.50 2.15 13.54
C LYS A 160 -4.29 0.93 14.05
N HIS A 161 -5.04 1.09 15.15
CA HIS A 161 -5.87 -0.01 15.66
C HIS A 161 -7.05 -0.29 14.75
N ALA A 162 -7.70 0.76 14.20
CA ALA A 162 -8.74 0.58 13.21
C ALA A 162 -8.19 -0.12 11.96
N VAL A 163 -6.99 0.26 11.50
CA VAL A 163 -6.33 -0.42 10.38
C VAL A 163 -6.12 -1.91 10.65
N PHE A 164 -5.53 -2.26 11.80
CA PHE A 164 -5.30 -3.68 12.13
C PHE A 164 -6.60 -4.44 12.37
N ALA A 165 -7.66 -3.78 12.89
CA ALA A 165 -8.98 -4.39 13.01
C ALA A 165 -9.59 -4.72 11.64
N GLU A 166 -9.48 -3.82 10.67
CA GLU A 166 -9.93 -4.04 9.29
C GLU A 166 -9.11 -5.14 8.60
N ILE A 167 -7.80 -5.13 8.75
CA ILE A 167 -6.93 -6.20 8.24
C ILE A 167 -7.37 -7.55 8.82
N PHE A 168 -7.62 -7.62 10.12
CA PHE A 168 -8.10 -8.84 10.77
C PHE A 168 -9.49 -9.26 10.26
N ARG A 169 -10.41 -8.30 10.06
CA ARG A 169 -11.77 -8.56 9.55
C ARG A 169 -11.74 -9.19 8.16
N VAL A 170 -10.92 -8.65 7.26
CA VAL A 170 -10.87 -9.15 5.87
C VAL A 170 -10.09 -10.45 5.72
N LEU A 171 -9.18 -10.77 6.64
CA LEU A 171 -8.43 -12.02 6.64
C LEU A 171 -9.33 -13.19 7.05
N ARG A 172 -9.33 -14.26 6.24
CA ARG A 172 -9.97 -15.52 6.64
C ARG A 172 -9.23 -16.17 7.81
N PRO A 173 -9.87 -17.09 8.56
CA PRO A 173 -9.17 -17.91 9.53
C PRO A 173 -7.96 -18.62 8.90
N GLY A 174 -6.78 -18.47 9.51
CA GLY A 174 -5.52 -18.99 8.98
C GLY A 174 -4.89 -18.13 7.86
N GLY A 175 -5.49 -17.02 7.50
CA GLY A 175 -4.87 -16.00 6.63
C GLY A 175 -3.71 -15.30 7.31
N ARG A 176 -2.92 -14.53 6.54
CA ARG A 176 -1.72 -13.87 7.05
C ARG A 176 -1.58 -12.43 6.56
N LEU A 177 -0.94 -11.61 7.40
CA LEU A 177 -0.48 -10.27 7.06
C LEU A 177 1.03 -10.31 6.76
N GLN A 178 1.43 -9.72 5.63
CA GLN A 178 2.82 -9.48 5.25
C GLN A 178 2.99 -7.98 4.98
N PHE A 179 3.72 -7.28 5.83
CA PHE A 179 3.85 -5.84 5.65
C PHE A 179 5.28 -5.36 5.95
N ALA A 180 5.64 -4.25 5.35
CA ALA A 180 6.81 -3.48 5.66
C ALA A 180 6.38 -2.06 6.04
N ASP A 181 6.91 -1.54 7.13
CA ASP A 181 6.52 -0.22 7.61
C ASP A 181 7.63 0.43 8.45
N ILE A 182 7.51 1.75 8.66
CA ILE A 182 8.43 2.51 9.49
C ILE A 182 7.97 2.44 10.94
N ALA A 183 8.87 2.02 11.82
CA ALA A 183 8.63 1.97 13.25
C ALA A 183 9.70 2.79 14.00
N ASN A 184 9.25 3.52 15.01
CA ASN A 184 10.15 4.29 15.87
C ASN A 184 10.88 3.35 16.83
N GLY A 185 12.21 3.35 16.80
CA GLY A 185 13.05 2.57 17.73
C GLY A 185 13.16 3.16 19.13
N ARG A 186 12.60 4.36 19.34
CA ARG A 186 12.58 5.09 20.63
C ARG A 186 11.23 5.81 20.78
N PRO A 187 10.79 6.12 22.02
CA PRO A 187 9.61 6.96 22.22
C PRO A 187 9.77 8.31 21.51
N VAL A 188 8.73 8.72 20.79
CA VAL A 188 8.65 10.01 20.12
C VAL A 188 7.96 10.99 21.08
N PRO A 189 8.48 12.23 21.25
CA PRO A 189 7.83 13.23 22.09
C PRO A 189 6.41 13.53 21.59
N ASP A 190 5.47 13.74 22.52
CA ASP A 190 4.04 14.03 22.20
C ASP A 190 3.86 15.21 21.24
N GLY A 191 4.71 16.25 21.37
CA GLY A 191 4.69 17.39 20.47
C GLY A 191 4.97 17.02 19.01
N ALA A 192 5.91 16.11 18.77
CA ALA A 192 6.21 15.62 17.42
C ALA A 192 5.12 14.69 16.89
N LEU A 193 4.48 13.90 17.77
CA LEU A 193 3.34 13.05 17.37
C LEU A 193 2.10 13.87 17.00
N ARG A 194 1.98 15.12 17.47
CA ARG A 194 0.88 16.05 17.15
C ARG A 194 1.16 16.93 15.93
N ASP A 195 2.39 16.93 15.46
CA ASP A 195 2.81 17.72 14.30
C ASP A 195 2.60 16.90 13.01
N ILE A 196 1.54 17.23 12.28
CA ILE A 196 1.14 16.51 11.06
C ILE A 196 2.24 16.59 9.99
N ASP A 197 3.00 17.68 9.91
CA ASP A 197 4.06 17.84 8.91
C ASP A 197 5.17 16.79 9.08
N LEU A 198 5.40 16.33 10.31
CA LEU A 198 6.38 15.30 10.60
C LEU A 198 5.92 13.88 10.22
N TRP A 199 4.63 13.67 9.95
CA TRP A 199 4.13 12.37 9.51
C TRP A 199 4.44 12.09 8.05
N THR A 200 4.59 13.16 7.25
CA THR A 200 4.84 13.08 5.80
C THR A 200 6.23 13.60 5.39
N ALA A 201 7.07 13.92 6.39
CA ALA A 201 8.44 14.42 6.20
C ALA A 201 9.44 13.32 5.85
#